data_889688c1929a56d848e53702ff9202c6
#
_entry.id   889688c1929a56d848e53702ff9202c6
#
_cell.length_a   1.000
_cell.length_b   1.000
_cell.length_c   1.000
_cell.angle_alpha   90.00
_cell.angle_beta   90.00
_cell.angle_gamma   90.00
#
_symmetry.space_group_name_H-M   'P 1'
#
loop_
_entity.id
_entity.type
_entity.pdbx_description
1 polymer ?
#
loop_
_entity_poly.entity_id
_entity_poly.type
_entity_poly.pdbx_seq_one_letter_code
_entity_poly.pdbx_strand_id
1 'polypeptide(L)'
;WQSRWEARHGHQRVEQHDWMRPLRGDWTARLEEVILAQPRPVLLAAHSLGCILTAWWAAHSRHTQRVAGALLVAPPDIERDDNRQQIPGWAPVARQRLPFRSILVASSDDPFGSLDCASRLAADWGADFVSLGPKGHINADSGLGDWEEGHVLLLSLVPAEDAA
;
A
#
# COMPACT_ATOMS: atom_id res chain seq x y z
N TRP A 1 -0.32 8.41 -10.92
CA TRP A 1 -1.22 7.29 -11.26
C TRP A 1 -2.47 7.24 -10.36
N GLN A 2 -2.38 7.46 -9.05
CA GLN A 2 -3.53 7.34 -8.14
C GLN A 2 -4.71 8.24 -8.56
N SER A 3 -4.47 9.54 -8.79
CA SER A 3 -5.52 10.47 -9.22
C SER A 3 -6.09 10.13 -10.61
N ARG A 4 -5.26 9.52 -11.47
CA ARG A 4 -5.71 9.05 -12.78
C ARG A 4 -6.61 7.82 -12.64
N TRP A 5 -6.28 6.92 -11.72
CA TRP A 5 -7.13 5.76 -11.43
C TRP A 5 -8.48 6.17 -10.81
N GLU A 6 -8.50 7.18 -9.94
CA GLU A 6 -9.76 7.76 -9.45
C GLU A 6 -10.63 8.26 -10.61
N ALA A 7 -10.03 9.06 -11.52
CA ALA A 7 -10.76 9.65 -12.63
C ALA A 7 -11.23 8.62 -13.67
N ARG A 8 -10.41 7.60 -13.97
CA ARG A 8 -10.70 6.62 -15.05
C ARG A 8 -11.52 5.43 -14.59
N HIS A 9 -11.30 4.96 -13.37
CA HIS A 9 -11.84 3.69 -12.87
C HIS A 9 -12.80 3.88 -11.70
N GLY A 10 -13.00 5.11 -11.22
CA GLY A 10 -13.89 5.40 -10.10
C GLY A 10 -13.38 4.88 -8.75
N HIS A 11 -12.06 4.68 -8.62
CA HIS A 11 -11.48 4.32 -7.34
C HIS A 11 -11.66 5.43 -6.31
N GLN A 12 -11.87 5.06 -5.06
CA GLN A 12 -12.05 6.00 -3.97
C GLN A 12 -10.74 6.20 -3.21
N ARG A 13 -10.32 7.46 -3.04
CA ARG A 13 -9.20 7.82 -2.18
C ARG A 13 -9.59 7.72 -0.71
N VAL A 14 -8.73 7.16 0.11
CA VAL A 14 -8.81 7.28 1.55
C VAL A 14 -8.23 8.63 1.95
N GLU A 15 -9.08 9.65 2.02
CA GLU A 15 -8.67 10.99 2.44
C GLU A 15 -8.33 11.00 3.93
N GLN A 16 -7.12 11.45 4.26
CA GLN A 16 -6.62 11.58 5.62
C GLN A 16 -6.86 13.00 6.16
N HIS A 17 -7.04 13.15 7.46
CA HIS A 17 -7.24 14.44 8.09
C HIS A 17 -6.05 15.39 7.94
N ASP A 18 -4.85 14.83 8.04
CA ASP A 18 -3.61 15.61 7.93
C ASP A 18 -2.53 14.78 7.21
N TRP A 19 -2.20 15.20 6.00
CA TRP A 19 -1.14 14.58 5.19
C TRP A 19 0.26 15.03 5.62
N MET A 20 0.38 16.20 6.28
CA MET A 20 1.66 16.77 6.69
C MET A 20 2.12 16.25 8.04
N ARG A 21 1.19 15.80 8.87
CA ARG A 21 1.45 15.18 10.17
C ARG A 21 0.74 13.84 10.28
N PRO A 22 1.26 12.81 9.59
CA PRO A 22 0.61 11.51 9.54
C PRO A 22 0.68 10.83 10.92
N LEU A 23 -0.41 10.87 11.66
CA LEU A 23 -0.55 10.14 12.92
C LEU A 23 -1.08 8.74 12.62
N ARG A 24 -0.33 7.71 12.98
CA ARG A 24 -0.66 6.31 12.67
C ARG A 24 -2.04 5.91 13.16
N GLY A 25 -2.43 6.32 14.38
CA GLY A 25 -3.75 6.02 14.94
C GLY A 25 -4.89 6.61 14.13
N ASP A 26 -4.78 7.89 13.76
CA ASP A 26 -5.80 8.61 12.99
C ASP A 26 -5.94 8.01 11.58
N TRP A 27 -4.81 7.74 10.92
CA TRP A 27 -4.81 7.12 9.61
C TRP A 27 -5.39 5.70 9.64
N THR A 28 -5.09 4.93 10.69
CA THR A 28 -5.63 3.58 10.88
C THR A 28 -7.14 3.60 11.08
N ALA A 29 -7.64 4.51 11.92
CA ALA A 29 -9.07 4.67 12.16
C ALA A 29 -9.80 5.09 10.88
N ARG A 30 -9.22 6.01 10.11
CA ARG A 30 -9.79 6.47 8.84
C ARG A 30 -9.82 5.36 7.79
N LEU A 31 -8.77 4.55 7.67
CA LEU A 31 -8.74 3.40 6.76
C LEU A 31 -9.84 2.39 7.14
N GLU A 32 -9.96 2.05 8.42
CA GLU A 32 -11.01 1.16 8.93
C GLU A 32 -12.41 1.67 8.59
N GLU A 33 -12.68 2.95 8.84
CA GLU A 33 -13.96 3.60 8.54
C GLU A 33 -14.31 3.46 7.06
N VAL A 34 -13.38 3.80 6.16
CA VAL A 34 -13.61 3.73 4.71
C VAL A 34 -13.84 2.30 4.24
N ILE A 35 -13.07 1.34 4.75
CA ILE A 35 -13.26 -0.08 4.42
C ILE A 35 -14.64 -0.57 4.88
N LEU A 36 -15.05 -0.24 6.10
CA LEU A 36 -16.33 -0.68 6.66
C LEU A 36 -17.54 -0.04 5.98
N ALA A 37 -17.39 1.16 5.45
CA ALA A 37 -18.44 1.84 4.70
C ALA A 37 -18.75 1.18 3.34
N GLN A 38 -17.86 0.33 2.82
CA GLN A 38 -18.10 -0.34 1.54
C GLN A 38 -19.08 -1.51 1.68
N PRO A 39 -19.97 -1.75 0.71
CA PRO A 39 -20.95 -2.85 0.78
C PRO A 39 -20.31 -4.24 0.62
N ARG A 40 -19.15 -4.34 -0.03
CA ARG A 40 -18.42 -5.59 -0.33
C ARG A 40 -16.96 -5.47 0.09
N PRO A 41 -16.22 -6.60 0.17
CA PRO A 41 -14.77 -6.56 0.33
C PRO A 41 -14.09 -5.74 -0.76
N VAL A 42 -13.04 -5.01 -0.40
CA VAL A 42 -12.34 -4.06 -1.28
C VAL A 42 -10.96 -4.57 -1.69
N LEU A 43 -10.46 -4.08 -2.81
CA LEU A 43 -9.03 -4.10 -3.12
C LEU A 43 -8.40 -2.79 -2.62
N LEU A 44 -7.24 -2.90 -1.99
CA LEU A 44 -6.45 -1.74 -1.57
C LEU A 44 -5.31 -1.49 -2.56
N ALA A 45 -5.16 -0.24 -2.99
CA ALA A 45 -3.96 0.23 -3.68
C ALA A 45 -3.25 1.23 -2.76
N ALA A 46 -2.19 0.79 -2.12
CA ALA A 46 -1.43 1.57 -1.14
C ALA A 46 -0.10 2.02 -1.73
N HIS A 47 0.29 3.27 -1.47
CA HIS A 47 1.56 3.83 -1.90
C HIS A 47 2.34 4.37 -0.69
N SER A 48 3.64 4.14 -0.69
CA SER A 48 4.55 4.71 0.32
C SER A 48 4.11 4.34 1.75
N LEU A 49 3.91 5.32 2.62
CA LEU A 49 3.46 5.13 4.00
C LEU A 49 2.11 4.40 4.09
N GLY A 50 1.29 4.44 3.04
CA GLY A 50 0.06 3.66 2.94
C GLY A 50 0.28 2.15 2.98
N CYS A 51 1.45 1.65 2.54
CA CYS A 51 1.80 0.23 2.65
C CYS A 51 2.03 -0.16 4.11
N ILE A 52 2.74 0.68 4.85
CA ILE A 52 3.00 0.49 6.29
C ILE A 52 1.70 0.56 7.08
N LEU A 53 0.83 1.52 6.72
CA LEU A 53 -0.53 1.63 7.27
C LEU A 53 -1.34 0.34 7.05
N THR A 54 -1.32 -0.20 5.83
CA THR A 54 -2.05 -1.42 5.48
C THR A 54 -1.59 -2.59 6.35
N ALA A 55 -0.27 -2.77 6.50
CA ALA A 55 0.30 -3.83 7.33
C ALA A 55 -0.05 -3.64 8.83
N TRP A 56 0.03 -2.41 9.32
CA TRP A 56 -0.35 -2.08 10.70
C TRP A 56 -1.83 -2.34 10.95
N TRP A 57 -2.70 -1.86 10.05
CA TRP A 57 -4.13 -2.10 10.11
C TRP A 57 -4.45 -3.60 10.12
N ALA A 58 -3.87 -4.37 9.20
CA ALA A 58 -4.10 -5.81 9.10
C ALA A 58 -3.68 -6.58 10.35
N ALA A 59 -2.62 -6.12 11.05
CA ALA A 59 -2.13 -6.74 12.28
C ALA A 59 -3.04 -6.49 13.49
N HIS A 60 -3.90 -5.46 13.48
CA HIS A 60 -4.67 -5.00 14.64
C HIS A 60 -6.18 -4.99 14.42
N SER A 61 -6.64 -4.97 13.16
CA SER A 61 -8.08 -4.98 12.84
C SER A 61 -8.70 -6.37 13.00
N ARG A 62 -9.98 -6.37 13.39
CA ARG A 62 -10.83 -7.58 13.39
C ARG A 62 -11.64 -7.75 12.10
N HIS A 63 -11.43 -6.85 11.14
CA HIS A 63 -12.23 -6.74 9.92
C HIS A 63 -11.41 -7.01 8.65
N THR A 64 -10.32 -7.75 8.76
CA THR A 64 -9.40 -8.02 7.64
C THR A 64 -10.07 -8.77 6.48
N GLN A 65 -11.14 -9.53 6.75
CA GLN A 65 -11.98 -10.18 5.73
C GLN A 65 -12.72 -9.19 4.80
N ARG A 66 -12.71 -7.88 5.16
CA ARG A 66 -13.25 -6.82 4.32
C ARG A 66 -12.28 -6.37 3.22
N VAL A 67 -11.07 -6.93 3.19
CA VAL A 67 -10.07 -6.69 2.15
C VAL A 67 -9.85 -7.98 1.36
N ALA A 68 -10.14 -7.94 0.07
CA ALA A 68 -9.96 -9.07 -0.84
C ALA A 68 -8.51 -9.20 -1.33
N GLY A 69 -7.76 -8.09 -1.37
CA GLY A 69 -6.35 -8.08 -1.75
C GLY A 69 -5.74 -6.67 -1.67
N ALA A 70 -4.41 -6.58 -1.71
CA ALA A 70 -3.69 -5.32 -1.64
C ALA A 70 -2.52 -5.24 -2.62
N LEU A 71 -2.45 -4.16 -3.40
CA LEU A 71 -1.28 -3.74 -4.15
C LEU A 71 -0.51 -2.72 -3.31
N LEU A 72 0.72 -3.08 -2.93
CA LEU A 72 1.59 -2.32 -2.03
C LEU A 72 2.75 -1.72 -2.85
N VAL A 73 2.76 -0.42 -3.05
CA VAL A 73 3.65 0.27 -3.99
C VAL A 73 4.67 1.13 -3.24
N ALA A 74 5.94 0.87 -3.46
CA ALA A 74 7.07 1.64 -2.92
C ALA A 74 7.01 1.84 -1.39
N PRO A 75 6.95 0.77 -0.57
CA PRO A 75 6.97 0.91 0.88
C PRO A 75 8.30 1.54 1.33
N PRO A 76 8.28 2.59 2.18
CA PRO A 76 9.50 3.19 2.70
C PRO A 76 10.12 2.31 3.80
N ASP A 77 11.44 2.37 3.94
CA ASP A 77 12.14 1.85 5.11
C ASP A 77 12.00 2.82 6.27
N ILE A 78 10.91 2.68 7.04
CA ILE A 78 10.62 3.56 8.19
C ILE A 78 11.50 3.28 9.41
N GLU A 79 12.32 2.23 9.38
CA GLU A 79 13.26 1.89 10.44
C GLU A 79 14.64 2.51 10.19
N ARG A 80 14.90 3.00 8.96
CA ARG A 80 16.08 3.82 8.64
C ARG A 80 15.99 5.17 9.34
N ASP A 81 17.09 5.63 9.94
CA ASP A 81 17.13 6.79 10.84
C ASP A 81 16.56 8.08 10.23
N ASP A 82 16.89 8.36 8.97
CA ASP A 82 16.41 9.56 8.28
C ASP A 82 14.89 9.54 8.04
N ASN A 83 14.35 8.41 7.61
CA ASN A 83 12.90 8.24 7.45
C ASN A 83 12.18 8.28 8.80
N ARG A 84 12.74 7.59 9.80
CA ARG A 84 12.18 7.54 11.16
C ARG A 84 12.05 8.91 11.81
N GLN A 85 12.99 9.82 11.54
CA GLN A 85 12.91 11.19 12.04
C GLN A 85 11.82 12.02 11.37
N GLN A 86 11.55 11.76 10.06
CA GLN A 86 10.53 12.47 9.30
C GLN A 86 9.10 12.02 9.64
N ILE A 87 8.92 10.75 10.01
CA ILE A 87 7.62 10.13 10.30
C ILE A 87 7.63 9.45 11.68
N PRO A 88 7.74 10.23 12.76
CA PRO A 88 7.80 9.67 14.12
C PRO A 88 6.52 8.90 14.48
N GLY A 89 6.68 7.81 15.22
CA GLY A 89 5.55 6.98 15.68
C GLY A 89 5.07 5.91 14.71
N TRP A 90 5.71 5.76 13.53
CA TRP A 90 5.37 4.71 12.58
C TRP A 90 6.19 3.44 12.74
N ALA A 91 7.41 3.54 13.25
CA ALA A 91 8.22 2.37 13.61
C ALA A 91 7.74 1.75 14.94
N PRO A 92 7.93 0.42 15.15
CA PRO A 92 8.43 -0.55 14.19
C PRO A 92 7.39 -0.94 13.12
N VAL A 93 7.86 -1.54 12.02
CA VAL A 93 6.97 -2.11 10.99
C VAL A 93 6.22 -3.33 11.55
N ALA A 94 4.92 -3.43 11.28
CA ALA A 94 4.19 -4.68 11.50
C ALA A 94 4.61 -5.70 10.43
N ARG A 95 5.23 -6.82 10.84
CA ARG A 95 5.84 -7.82 9.94
C ARG A 95 5.04 -9.12 9.85
N GLN A 96 3.83 -9.16 10.42
CA GLN A 96 2.96 -10.32 10.31
C GLN A 96 2.51 -10.52 8.85
N ARG A 97 2.38 -11.79 8.46
CA ARG A 97 1.80 -12.15 7.16
C ARG A 97 0.42 -11.50 7.00
N LEU A 98 0.19 -10.87 5.84
CA LEU A 98 -1.11 -10.30 5.52
C LEU A 98 -2.14 -11.42 5.32
N PRO A 99 -3.37 -11.27 5.85
CA PRO A 99 -4.41 -12.30 5.76
C PRO A 99 -5.14 -12.31 4.41
N PHE A 100 -4.67 -11.57 3.44
CA PHE A 100 -5.21 -11.47 2.08
C PHE A 100 -4.07 -11.50 1.04
N ARG A 101 -4.41 -11.84 -0.20
CA ARG A 101 -3.44 -11.82 -1.30
C ARG A 101 -2.88 -10.42 -1.49
N SER A 102 -1.59 -10.32 -1.71
CA SER A 102 -0.93 -9.03 -1.91
C SER A 102 0.22 -9.12 -2.89
N ILE A 103 0.46 -8.01 -3.59
CA ILE A 103 1.59 -7.81 -4.49
C ILE A 103 2.33 -6.58 -3.98
N LEU A 104 3.65 -6.69 -3.78
CA LEU A 104 4.51 -5.58 -3.43
C LEU A 104 5.35 -5.17 -4.64
N VAL A 105 5.19 -3.92 -5.05
CA VAL A 105 5.91 -3.33 -6.19
C VAL A 105 6.96 -2.35 -5.68
N ALA A 106 8.21 -2.52 -6.11
CA ALA A 106 9.33 -1.67 -5.69
C ALA A 106 10.16 -1.19 -6.88
N SER A 107 10.92 -0.13 -6.65
CA SER A 107 11.86 0.47 -7.58
C SER A 107 13.30 0.32 -7.10
N SER A 108 14.24 0.16 -8.04
CA SER A 108 15.65 -0.07 -7.71
C SER A 108 16.40 1.20 -7.27
N ASP A 109 15.84 2.37 -7.51
CA ASP A 109 16.41 3.69 -7.19
C ASP A 109 15.50 4.54 -6.30
N ASP A 110 14.61 3.89 -5.52
CA ASP A 110 13.75 4.57 -4.57
C ASP A 110 14.59 5.17 -3.42
N PRO A 111 14.55 6.50 -3.20
CA PRO A 111 15.33 7.14 -2.15
C PRO A 111 14.86 6.77 -0.73
N PHE A 112 13.62 6.30 -0.56
CA PHE A 112 13.01 6.00 0.74
C PHE A 112 13.11 4.53 1.15
N GLY A 113 13.41 3.61 0.21
CA GLY A 113 13.52 2.19 0.50
C GLY A 113 14.30 1.42 -0.54
N SER A 114 15.27 0.60 -0.11
CA SER A 114 16.03 -0.25 -1.04
C SER A 114 15.21 -1.46 -1.51
N LEU A 115 15.59 -2.04 -2.67
CA LEU A 115 14.99 -3.31 -3.14
C LEU A 115 15.13 -4.42 -2.11
N ASP A 116 16.26 -4.47 -1.39
CA ASP A 116 16.50 -5.48 -0.37
C ASP A 116 15.53 -5.32 0.82
N CYS A 117 15.30 -4.09 1.28
CA CYS A 117 14.28 -3.81 2.29
C CYS A 117 12.87 -4.19 1.79
N ALA A 118 12.50 -3.77 0.59
CA ALA A 118 11.20 -4.07 0.00
C ALA A 118 10.98 -5.58 -0.20
N SER A 119 12.01 -6.32 -0.63
CA SER A 119 11.96 -7.78 -0.77
C SER A 119 11.76 -8.49 0.57
N ARG A 120 12.43 -8.01 1.64
CA ARG A 120 12.22 -8.54 2.99
C ARG A 120 10.80 -8.27 3.48
N LEU A 121 10.27 -7.08 3.26
CA LEU A 121 8.87 -6.75 3.60
C LEU A 121 7.89 -7.64 2.84
N ALA A 122 8.13 -7.89 1.54
CA ALA A 122 7.31 -8.79 0.75
C ALA A 122 7.30 -10.20 1.34
N ALA A 123 8.47 -10.72 1.73
CA ALA A 123 8.60 -12.04 2.37
C ALA A 123 7.85 -12.10 3.71
N ASP A 124 8.02 -11.10 4.59
CA ASP A 124 7.35 -11.01 5.88
C ASP A 124 5.82 -10.97 5.72
N TRP A 125 5.34 -10.13 4.80
CA TRP A 125 3.91 -9.97 4.53
C TRP A 125 3.29 -11.08 3.68
N GLY A 126 4.11 -11.95 3.08
CA GLY A 126 3.68 -13.00 2.17
C GLY A 126 3.12 -12.45 0.86
N ALA A 127 3.65 -11.31 0.40
CA ALA A 127 3.29 -10.67 -0.85
C ALA A 127 4.16 -11.18 -2.02
N ASP A 128 3.57 -11.26 -3.21
CA ASP A 128 4.32 -11.46 -4.43
C ASP A 128 5.16 -10.22 -4.72
N PHE A 129 6.46 -10.39 -5.01
CA PHE A 129 7.38 -9.28 -5.20
C PHE A 129 7.59 -8.95 -6.68
N VAL A 130 7.43 -7.68 -7.04
CA VAL A 130 7.64 -7.15 -8.40
C VAL A 130 8.60 -5.97 -8.37
N SER A 131 9.68 -6.01 -9.15
CA SER A 131 10.58 -4.88 -9.36
C SER A 131 10.31 -4.21 -10.70
N LEU A 132 10.13 -2.88 -10.69
CA LEU A 132 9.94 -2.08 -11.91
C LEU A 132 11.27 -1.56 -12.51
N GLY A 133 12.42 -1.94 -11.93
CA GLY A 133 13.69 -1.27 -12.25
C GLY A 133 13.72 0.16 -11.70
N PRO A 134 14.50 1.09 -12.29
CA PRO A 134 14.65 2.45 -11.79
C PRO A 134 13.44 3.31 -12.15
N LYS A 135 12.58 3.55 -11.16
CA LYS A 135 11.33 4.35 -11.27
C LYS A 135 11.16 5.33 -10.11
N GLY A 136 12.25 5.66 -9.39
CA GLY A 136 12.18 6.54 -8.23
C GLY A 136 11.19 6.00 -7.18
N HIS A 137 10.45 6.89 -6.56
CA HIS A 137 9.46 6.52 -5.53
C HIS A 137 8.09 6.08 -6.10
N ILE A 138 8.01 5.74 -7.37
CA ILE A 138 6.77 5.33 -8.07
C ILE A 138 5.62 6.32 -7.81
N ASN A 139 5.97 7.61 -7.81
CA ASN A 139 5.06 8.73 -7.59
C ASN A 139 4.79 9.52 -8.89
N ALA A 140 4.32 10.77 -8.77
CA ALA A 140 4.04 11.62 -9.92
C ALA A 140 5.29 11.90 -10.78
N ASP A 141 6.47 12.00 -10.17
CA ASP A 141 7.74 12.30 -10.85
C ASP A 141 8.29 11.11 -11.64
N SER A 142 7.77 9.91 -11.39
CA SER A 142 8.19 8.67 -12.06
C SER A 142 7.73 8.55 -13.52
N GLY A 143 6.84 9.44 -13.96
CA GLY A 143 6.38 9.51 -15.36
C GLY A 143 5.56 8.31 -15.83
N LEU A 144 4.93 7.57 -14.92
CA LEU A 144 4.16 6.34 -15.24
C LEU A 144 2.83 6.63 -15.94
N GLY A 145 2.36 7.88 -15.94
CA GLY A 145 1.07 8.23 -16.55
C GLY A 145 -0.08 7.49 -15.87
N ASP A 146 -0.86 6.75 -16.65
CA ASP A 146 -2.01 5.98 -16.17
C ASP A 146 -1.60 4.65 -15.48
N TRP A 147 -0.39 4.22 -15.70
CA TRP A 147 0.20 2.99 -15.16
C TRP A 147 -0.74 1.78 -15.27
N GLU A 148 -1.11 1.47 -16.49
CA GLU A 148 -2.03 0.37 -16.81
C GLU A 148 -1.54 -0.98 -16.28
N GLU A 149 -0.21 -1.24 -16.32
CA GLU A 149 0.38 -2.47 -15.81
C GLU A 149 0.16 -2.60 -14.29
N GLY A 150 0.26 -1.51 -13.54
CA GLY A 150 -0.03 -1.49 -12.10
C GLY A 150 -1.51 -1.76 -11.83
N HIS A 151 -2.40 -1.22 -12.67
CA HIS A 151 -3.83 -1.48 -12.53
C HIS A 151 -4.17 -2.95 -12.84
N VAL A 152 -3.53 -3.55 -13.83
CA VAL A 152 -3.66 -5.01 -14.11
C VAL A 152 -3.19 -5.84 -12.92
N LEU A 153 -2.08 -5.46 -12.26
CA LEU A 153 -1.64 -6.12 -11.02
C LEU A 153 -2.69 -6.03 -9.91
N LEU A 154 -3.29 -4.85 -9.71
CA LEU A 154 -4.37 -4.68 -8.74
C LEU A 154 -5.55 -5.60 -9.04
N LEU A 155 -6.02 -5.62 -10.29
CA LEU A 155 -7.17 -6.43 -10.70
C LEU A 155 -6.89 -7.94 -10.65
N SER A 156 -5.63 -8.37 -10.78
CA SER A 156 -5.26 -9.78 -10.63
C SER A 156 -5.46 -10.33 -9.22
N LEU A 157 -5.69 -9.45 -8.24
CA LEU A 157 -5.98 -9.80 -6.84
C LEU A 157 -7.46 -10.10 -6.60
N VAL A 158 -8.33 -9.82 -7.57
CA VAL A 158 -9.76 -10.18 -7.48
C VAL A 158 -9.87 -11.71 -7.34
N PRO A 159 -10.61 -12.23 -6.35
CA PRO A 159 -10.84 -13.65 -6.21
C PRO A 159 -11.53 -14.22 -7.47
N ALA A 160 -11.14 -15.43 -7.88
CA ALA A 160 -11.69 -16.05 -9.09
C ALA A 160 -13.22 -16.29 -9.04
N GLU A 161 -13.78 -16.34 -7.84
CA GLU A 161 -15.22 -16.53 -7.61
C GLU A 161 -16.04 -15.26 -7.87
N ASP A 162 -15.41 -14.08 -7.86
CA ASP A 162 -16.06 -12.78 -8.09
C ASP A 162 -15.82 -12.23 -9.51
N ALA A 163 -15.14 -12.98 -10.38
CA ALA A 163 -14.78 -12.56 -11.74
C ALA A 163 -15.82 -12.95 -12.81
N ALA A 164 -17.01 -13.43 -12.41
CA ALA A 164 -18.09 -13.88 -13.30
C ALA A 164 -19.24 -12.89 -13.40
#